data_8dbb3ce01bc2d7dca4c38e3ee911e613
#
_entry.id   8dbb3ce01bc2d7dca4c38e3ee911e613
#
_cell.length_a   1.000
_cell.length_b   1.000
_cell.length_c   1.000
_cell.angle_alpha   90.00
_cell.angle_beta   90.00
_cell.angle_gamma   90.00
#
_symmetry.space_group_name_H-M   'P 1'
#
loop_
_entity.id
_entity.type
_entity.pdbx_description
1 polymer ?
#
loop_
_entity_poly.entity_id
_entity_poly.type
_entity_poly.pdbx_seq_one_letter_code
_entity_poly.pdbx_strand_id
1 'polypeptide(L)'
;MMTGKEYKESLKKRNIVVYLQGKRIPAAEVPDHPFIRGHVNSAAVTYDMAWDPAYENLMTATSHLTGKKINRFTHIHQSVEDLVKKVKMLRMLSLKTGTCYQRCVGFDAMNATYSTTYEMDQKYGTQYHERFKKFLEYIQETDHMVAGAMTDPKGDRSKRPSQQSDPDLFVHVVEKNDKGIVIRGAKAHMTGMVNSHEMLIMPTMSLKPGDEDY
;
A
#
# COMPACT_ATOMS: atom_id res chain seq x y z
N MET A 1 6.75 -14.65 7.33
CA MET A 1 6.04 -13.50 7.93
C MET A 1 6.94 -12.80 8.93
N MET A 2 6.93 -11.47 8.94
CA MET A 2 7.66 -10.67 9.94
C MET A 2 6.97 -10.68 11.31
N THR A 3 7.74 -10.47 12.37
CA THR A 3 7.26 -10.03 13.69
C THR A 3 7.14 -8.51 13.71
N GLY A 4 6.43 -7.95 14.69
CA GLY A 4 6.34 -6.50 14.86
C GLY A 4 7.70 -5.83 15.11
N LYS A 5 8.65 -6.55 15.73
CA LYS A 5 10.04 -6.08 15.90
C LYS A 5 10.76 -6.01 14.55
N GLU A 6 10.69 -7.06 13.75
CA GLU A 6 11.31 -7.10 12.42
C GLU A 6 10.70 -6.04 11.49
N TYR A 7 9.38 -5.83 11.55
CA TYR A 7 8.72 -4.75 10.83
C TYR A 7 9.30 -3.38 11.21
N LYS A 8 9.45 -3.06 12.49
CA LYS A 8 10.01 -1.78 12.93
C LYS A 8 11.47 -1.61 12.46
N GLU A 9 12.28 -2.64 12.55
CA GLU A 9 13.67 -2.60 12.09
C GLU A 9 13.79 -2.47 10.57
N SER A 10 12.88 -3.09 9.82
CA SER A 10 12.85 -2.95 8.36
C SER A 10 12.54 -1.51 7.91
N LEU A 11 11.69 -0.81 8.66
CA LEU A 11 11.36 0.59 8.38
C LEU A 11 12.58 1.53 8.46
N LYS A 12 13.54 1.25 9.34
CA LYS A 12 14.76 2.05 9.50
C LYS A 12 15.68 2.00 8.28
N LYS A 13 15.56 0.96 7.46
CA LYS A 13 16.42 0.70 6.30
C LYS A 13 15.89 1.33 5.01
N ARG A 14 14.71 1.96 5.03
CA ARG A 14 14.10 2.53 3.83
C ARG A 14 14.82 3.80 3.40
N ASN A 15 14.90 3.99 2.08
CA ASN A 15 15.39 5.23 1.50
C ASN A 15 14.24 6.23 1.33
N ILE A 16 13.83 6.85 2.42
CA ILE A 16 12.77 7.87 2.43
C ILE A 16 13.26 9.18 3.03
N VAL A 17 12.65 10.27 2.59
CA VAL A 17 12.85 11.60 3.17
C VAL A 17 11.56 12.03 3.82
N VAL A 18 11.59 12.31 5.11
CA VAL A 18 10.42 12.73 5.89
C VAL A 18 10.68 14.13 6.47
N TYR A 19 9.72 15.02 6.28
CA TYR A 19 9.70 16.32 6.94
C TYR A 19 8.51 16.39 7.89
N LEU A 20 8.75 16.88 9.10
CA LEU A 20 7.71 17.10 10.09
C LEU A 20 7.92 18.49 10.72
N GLN A 21 6.90 19.34 10.61
CA GLN A 21 6.96 20.73 11.09
C GLN A 21 8.21 21.47 10.57
N GLY A 22 8.52 21.32 9.29
CA GLY A 22 9.67 21.93 8.62
C GLY A 22 11.04 21.30 8.92
N LYS A 23 11.11 20.30 9.79
CA LYS A 23 12.36 19.61 10.14
C LYS A 23 12.45 18.27 9.43
N ARG A 24 13.61 17.98 8.87
CA ARG A 24 13.91 16.67 8.29
C ARG A 24 14.12 15.64 9.40
N ILE A 25 13.44 14.52 9.30
CA ILE A 25 13.60 13.37 10.19
C ILE A 25 14.44 12.31 9.47
N PRO A 26 15.58 11.87 10.01
CA PRO A 26 16.35 10.77 9.44
C PRO A 26 15.51 9.49 9.35
N ALA A 27 15.63 8.75 8.25
CA ALA A 27 14.84 7.54 8.01
C ALA A 27 14.94 6.53 9.16
N ALA A 28 16.14 6.38 9.76
CA ALA A 28 16.37 5.49 10.89
C ALA A 28 15.62 5.90 12.17
N GLU A 29 15.26 7.17 12.32
CA GLU A 29 14.55 7.70 13.48
C GLU A 29 13.02 7.70 13.29
N VAL A 30 12.54 7.60 12.05
CA VAL A 30 11.11 7.70 11.72
C VAL A 30 10.25 6.74 12.56
N PRO A 31 10.59 5.44 12.71
CA PRO A 31 9.74 4.51 13.47
C PRO A 31 9.62 4.84 14.95
N ASP A 32 10.64 5.46 15.53
CA ASP A 32 10.72 5.75 16.97
C ASP A 32 10.34 7.21 17.30
N HIS A 33 10.12 8.05 16.28
CA HIS A 33 9.82 9.47 16.47
C HIS A 33 8.51 9.66 17.26
N PRO A 34 8.46 10.53 18.28
CA PRO A 34 7.30 10.68 19.18
C PRO A 34 5.95 10.86 18.50
N PHE A 35 5.89 11.59 17.38
CA PHE A 35 4.65 11.80 16.60
C PHE A 35 4.32 10.66 15.63
N ILE A 36 5.26 9.75 15.35
CA ILE A 36 5.09 8.67 14.35
C ILE A 36 4.98 7.30 15.04
N ARG A 37 5.69 7.06 16.14
CA ARG A 37 5.77 5.75 16.80
C ARG A 37 4.41 5.13 17.15
N GLY A 38 3.40 5.95 17.44
CA GLY A 38 2.04 5.46 17.71
C GLY A 38 1.46 4.69 16.53
N HIS A 39 1.63 5.22 15.32
CA HIS A 39 1.20 4.57 14.08
C HIS A 39 1.99 3.29 13.80
N VAL A 40 3.30 3.35 13.99
CA VAL A 40 4.19 2.19 13.81
C VAL A 40 3.85 1.08 14.80
N ASN A 41 3.60 1.42 16.06
CA ASN A 41 3.22 0.44 17.08
C ASN A 41 1.88 -0.23 16.76
N SER A 42 0.89 0.55 16.31
CA SER A 42 -0.41 0.01 15.90
C SER A 42 -0.27 -0.96 14.72
N ALA A 43 0.55 -0.63 13.71
CA ALA A 43 0.83 -1.55 12.61
C ALA A 43 1.60 -2.79 13.08
N ALA A 44 2.59 -2.63 13.99
CA ALA A 44 3.38 -3.75 14.53
C ALA A 44 2.52 -4.81 15.23
N VAL A 45 1.45 -4.41 15.92
CA VAL A 45 0.48 -5.35 16.54
C VAL A 45 -0.10 -6.31 15.50
N THR A 46 -0.33 -5.87 14.26
CA THR A 46 -0.88 -6.73 13.20
C THR A 46 0.08 -7.82 12.75
N TYR A 47 1.38 -7.60 12.91
CA TYR A 47 2.42 -8.60 12.64
C TYR A 47 2.53 -9.60 13.78
N ASP A 48 2.61 -9.12 15.02
CA ASP A 48 2.74 -9.99 16.20
C ASP A 48 1.53 -10.92 16.36
N MET A 49 0.32 -10.41 16.10
CA MET A 49 -0.90 -11.23 16.18
C MET A 49 -0.96 -12.34 15.13
N ALA A 50 -0.23 -12.26 14.03
CA ALA A 50 -0.13 -13.35 13.05
C ALA A 50 0.67 -14.57 13.57
N TRP A 51 1.42 -14.39 14.66
CA TRP A 51 2.19 -15.43 15.35
C TRP A 51 1.49 -15.94 16.61
N ASP A 52 0.41 -15.29 17.04
CA ASP A 52 -0.37 -15.72 18.20
C ASP A 52 -1.38 -16.79 17.78
N PRO A 53 -1.29 -18.01 18.35
CA PRO A 53 -2.21 -19.12 18.02
C PRO A 53 -3.69 -18.77 18.20
N ALA A 54 -4.01 -17.87 19.14
CA ALA A 54 -5.40 -17.44 19.37
C ALA A 54 -6.01 -16.65 18.19
N TYR A 55 -5.16 -16.04 17.35
CA TYR A 55 -5.58 -15.19 16.23
C TYR A 55 -5.15 -15.71 14.87
N GLU A 56 -4.36 -16.78 14.82
CA GLU A 56 -3.76 -17.32 13.61
C GLU A 56 -4.79 -17.50 12.47
N ASN A 57 -5.95 -18.11 12.77
CA ASN A 57 -7.00 -18.35 11.76
C ASN A 57 -7.54 -17.07 11.12
N LEU A 58 -7.52 -15.94 11.84
CA LEU A 58 -7.94 -14.64 11.30
C LEU A 58 -6.78 -13.88 10.66
N MET A 59 -5.59 -13.98 11.25
CA MET A 59 -4.44 -13.16 10.85
C MET A 59 -3.61 -13.76 9.72
N THR A 60 -3.81 -15.06 9.42
CA THR A 60 -3.06 -15.74 8.36
C THR A 60 -3.98 -16.33 7.29
N ALA A 61 -3.40 -16.62 6.13
CA ALA A 61 -4.05 -17.32 5.03
C ALA A 61 -3.01 -18.19 4.30
N THR A 62 -3.46 -19.07 3.43
CA THR A 62 -2.60 -19.78 2.48
C THR A 62 -2.63 -19.04 1.15
N SER A 63 -1.47 -18.70 0.62
CA SER A 63 -1.36 -18.07 -0.70
C SER A 63 -1.82 -19.01 -1.80
N HIS A 64 -2.71 -18.58 -2.66
CA HIS A 64 -3.10 -19.32 -3.86
C HIS A 64 -2.01 -19.29 -4.95
N LEU A 65 -1.04 -18.36 -4.86
CA LEU A 65 0.07 -18.25 -5.79
C LEU A 65 1.22 -19.20 -5.43
N THR A 66 1.55 -19.31 -4.14
CA THR A 66 2.76 -20.01 -3.69
C THR A 66 2.49 -21.23 -2.81
N GLY A 67 1.26 -21.43 -2.34
CA GLY A 67 0.90 -22.48 -1.37
C GLY A 67 1.44 -22.24 0.05
N LYS A 68 2.17 -21.15 0.28
CA LYS A 68 2.78 -20.83 1.58
C LYS A 68 1.78 -20.15 2.52
N LYS A 69 1.99 -20.31 3.82
CA LYS A 69 1.30 -19.53 4.85
C LYS A 69 1.82 -18.08 4.83
N ILE A 70 0.91 -17.15 4.75
CA ILE A 70 1.17 -15.72 4.63
C ILE A 70 0.35 -14.92 5.65
N ASN A 71 0.74 -13.68 5.89
CA ASN A 71 -0.08 -12.71 6.60
C ASN A 71 -1.33 -12.39 5.78
N ARG A 72 -2.52 -12.40 6.39
CA ARG A 72 -3.78 -12.16 5.67
C ARG A 72 -3.83 -10.79 5.00
N PHE A 73 -3.11 -9.80 5.47
CA PHE A 73 -3.02 -8.50 4.79
C PHE A 73 -2.37 -8.53 3.40
N THR A 74 -1.75 -9.67 3.03
CA THR A 74 -1.17 -9.86 1.69
C THR A 74 -1.94 -10.90 0.86
N HIS A 75 -3.08 -11.38 1.38
CA HIS A 75 -3.91 -12.39 0.72
C HIS A 75 -4.85 -11.79 -0.31
N ILE A 76 -5.01 -12.47 -1.43
CA ILE A 76 -6.07 -12.18 -2.41
C ILE A 76 -7.26 -13.09 -2.11
N HIS A 77 -8.42 -12.51 -1.90
CA HIS A 77 -9.63 -13.26 -1.56
C HIS A 77 -10.00 -14.27 -2.63
N GLN A 78 -10.19 -15.52 -2.23
CA GLN A 78 -10.58 -16.62 -3.11
C GLN A 78 -12.01 -17.10 -2.84
N SER A 79 -12.62 -16.63 -1.74
CA SER A 79 -13.93 -17.10 -1.30
C SER A 79 -14.68 -16.05 -0.48
N VAL A 80 -15.99 -16.27 -0.30
CA VAL A 80 -16.81 -15.50 0.63
C VAL A 80 -16.30 -15.62 2.07
N GLU A 81 -15.75 -16.80 2.43
CA GLU A 81 -15.16 -17.01 3.76
C GLU A 81 -13.97 -16.09 4.01
N ASP A 82 -13.12 -15.83 3.00
CA ASP A 82 -12.02 -14.87 3.12
C ASP A 82 -12.53 -13.46 3.41
N LEU A 83 -13.62 -13.04 2.78
CA LEU A 83 -14.24 -11.74 3.05
C LEU A 83 -14.80 -11.68 4.48
N VAL A 84 -15.44 -12.74 4.95
CA VAL A 84 -15.93 -12.82 6.32
C VAL A 84 -14.78 -12.77 7.31
N LYS A 85 -13.71 -13.53 7.07
CA LYS A 85 -12.51 -13.50 7.92
C LYS A 85 -11.84 -12.13 7.90
N LYS A 86 -11.78 -11.46 6.75
CA LYS A 86 -11.30 -10.07 6.64
C LYS A 86 -12.08 -9.15 7.59
N VAL A 87 -13.41 -9.12 7.50
CA VAL A 87 -14.24 -8.25 8.33
C VAL A 87 -14.03 -8.54 9.81
N LYS A 88 -13.99 -9.82 10.21
CA LYS A 88 -13.73 -10.23 11.61
C LYS A 88 -12.33 -9.78 12.07
N MET A 89 -11.31 -9.97 11.22
CA MET A 89 -9.93 -9.54 11.48
C MET A 89 -9.85 -8.02 11.70
N LEU A 90 -10.40 -7.23 10.78
CA LEU A 90 -10.36 -5.77 10.87
C LEU A 90 -11.06 -5.27 12.13
N ARG A 91 -12.22 -5.83 12.47
CA ARG A 91 -12.96 -5.49 13.69
C ARG A 91 -12.17 -5.83 14.95
N MET A 92 -11.58 -7.02 15.00
CA MET A 92 -10.76 -7.45 16.13
C MET A 92 -9.54 -6.56 16.31
N LEU A 93 -8.83 -6.23 15.23
CA LEU A 93 -7.67 -5.34 15.26
C LEU A 93 -8.03 -3.95 15.75
N SER A 94 -9.15 -3.39 15.30
CA SER A 94 -9.63 -2.08 15.76
C SER A 94 -9.90 -2.08 17.28
N LEU A 95 -10.46 -3.16 17.82
CA LEU A 95 -10.67 -3.32 19.28
C LEU A 95 -9.33 -3.45 20.03
N LYS A 96 -8.34 -4.11 19.45
CA LYS A 96 -7.02 -4.32 20.08
C LYS A 96 -6.15 -3.08 20.07
N THR A 97 -6.16 -2.33 18.97
CA THR A 97 -5.30 -1.16 18.81
C THR A 97 -5.91 0.15 19.30
N GLY A 98 -7.25 0.21 19.40
CA GLY A 98 -7.98 1.43 19.71
C GLY A 98 -7.79 2.55 18.69
N THR A 99 -7.14 2.26 17.55
CA THR A 99 -6.82 3.21 16.50
C THR A 99 -6.64 2.51 15.14
N CYS A 100 -6.38 3.30 14.10
CA CYS A 100 -6.08 2.77 12.78
C CYS A 100 -4.69 2.09 12.76
N TYR A 101 -4.64 0.84 12.32
CA TYR A 101 -3.41 0.05 12.11
C TYR A 101 -2.87 0.17 10.67
N GLN A 102 -3.52 0.95 9.81
CA GLN A 102 -3.04 1.49 8.54
C GLN A 102 -2.73 0.48 7.42
N ARG A 103 -3.12 -0.79 7.54
CA ARG A 103 -2.86 -1.82 6.51
C ARG A 103 -4.07 -2.12 5.61
N CYS A 104 -5.27 -1.61 5.96
CA CYS A 104 -6.51 -1.95 5.26
C CYS A 104 -6.55 -1.44 3.81
N VAL A 105 -6.10 -0.19 3.57
CA VAL A 105 -6.16 0.41 2.22
C VAL A 105 -5.28 -0.34 1.23
N GLY A 106 -4.04 -0.66 1.59
CA GLY A 106 -3.15 -1.46 0.73
C GLY A 106 -3.69 -2.85 0.46
N PHE A 107 -4.29 -3.50 1.49
CA PHE A 107 -4.93 -4.79 1.34
C PHE A 107 -6.09 -4.76 0.32
N ASP A 108 -6.98 -3.77 0.44
CA ASP A 108 -8.09 -3.62 -0.49
C ASP A 108 -7.62 -3.23 -1.89
N ALA A 109 -6.64 -2.35 -1.99
CA ALA A 109 -6.06 -1.93 -3.26
C ALA A 109 -5.39 -3.11 -4.00
N MET A 110 -4.68 -4.00 -3.30
CA MET A 110 -4.11 -5.20 -3.92
C MET A 110 -5.18 -6.13 -4.47
N ASN A 111 -6.28 -6.34 -3.72
CA ASN A 111 -7.40 -7.17 -4.18
C ASN A 111 -8.10 -6.55 -5.42
N ALA A 112 -8.33 -5.24 -5.43
CA ALA A 112 -8.91 -4.53 -6.56
C ALA A 112 -7.99 -4.59 -7.79
N THR A 113 -6.69 -4.33 -7.61
CA THR A 113 -5.71 -4.37 -8.71
C THR A 113 -5.59 -5.76 -9.31
N TYR A 114 -5.68 -6.81 -8.49
CA TYR A 114 -5.64 -8.20 -8.97
C TYR A 114 -6.76 -8.49 -9.97
N SER A 115 -8.00 -8.11 -9.64
CA SER A 115 -9.15 -8.29 -10.54
C SER A 115 -9.05 -7.39 -11.77
N THR A 116 -8.73 -6.11 -11.57
CA THR A 116 -8.67 -5.14 -12.66
C THR A 116 -7.58 -5.49 -13.68
N THR A 117 -6.40 -5.90 -13.23
CA THR A 117 -5.31 -6.29 -14.16
C THR A 117 -5.67 -7.52 -14.97
N TYR A 118 -6.37 -8.49 -14.38
CA TYR A 118 -6.88 -9.66 -15.09
C TYR A 118 -7.87 -9.25 -16.20
N GLU A 119 -8.86 -8.42 -15.87
CA GLU A 119 -9.84 -7.93 -16.83
C GLU A 119 -9.19 -7.13 -17.96
N MET A 120 -8.19 -6.31 -17.65
CA MET A 120 -7.43 -5.54 -18.63
C MET A 120 -6.67 -6.43 -19.61
N ASP A 121 -6.01 -7.47 -19.10
CA ASP A 121 -5.28 -8.42 -19.96
C ASP A 121 -6.25 -9.17 -20.89
N GLN A 122 -7.41 -9.59 -20.39
CA GLN A 122 -8.44 -10.23 -21.23
C GLN A 122 -8.98 -9.30 -22.33
N LYS A 123 -9.15 -8.04 -22.02
CA LYS A 123 -9.76 -7.08 -22.93
C LYS A 123 -8.78 -6.48 -23.95
N TYR A 124 -7.55 -6.25 -23.55
CA TYR A 124 -6.58 -5.47 -24.33
C TYR A 124 -5.31 -6.24 -24.69
N GLY A 125 -5.17 -7.51 -24.28
CA GLY A 125 -3.99 -8.33 -24.57
C GLY A 125 -2.71 -7.82 -23.88
N THR A 126 -2.85 -7.13 -22.74
CA THR A 126 -1.71 -6.64 -21.94
C THR A 126 -1.12 -7.77 -21.08
N GLN A 127 -0.06 -7.47 -20.31
CA GLN A 127 0.58 -8.42 -19.38
C GLN A 127 0.64 -7.83 -17.96
N TYR A 128 -0.35 -7.03 -17.59
CA TYR A 128 -0.38 -6.37 -16.28
C TYR A 128 -0.60 -7.35 -15.14
N HIS A 129 -1.46 -8.36 -15.37
CA HIS A 129 -1.79 -9.35 -14.35
C HIS A 129 -0.59 -10.21 -13.95
N GLU A 130 0.20 -10.68 -14.92
CA GLU A 130 1.42 -11.44 -14.65
C GLU A 130 2.48 -10.59 -13.90
N ARG A 131 2.60 -9.31 -14.25
CA ARG A 131 3.49 -8.39 -13.52
C ARG A 131 3.00 -8.18 -12.09
N PHE A 132 1.70 -8.05 -11.91
CA PHE A 132 1.11 -7.84 -10.60
C PHE A 132 1.21 -9.10 -9.72
N LYS A 133 1.07 -10.31 -10.27
CA LYS A 133 1.31 -11.55 -9.53
C LYS A 133 2.74 -11.63 -9.00
N LYS A 134 3.74 -11.25 -9.79
CA LYS A 134 5.14 -11.18 -9.32
C LYS A 134 5.32 -10.18 -8.17
N PHE A 135 4.64 -9.03 -8.23
CA PHE A 135 4.62 -8.08 -7.13
C PHE A 135 3.97 -8.67 -5.89
N LEU A 136 2.85 -9.38 -6.03
CA LEU A 136 2.18 -10.06 -4.90
C LEU A 136 3.04 -11.14 -4.26
N GLU A 137 3.73 -11.96 -5.06
CA GLU A 137 4.68 -12.95 -4.55
C GLU A 137 5.78 -12.29 -3.73
N TYR A 138 6.36 -11.20 -4.23
CA TYR A 138 7.33 -10.38 -3.51
C TYR A 138 6.77 -9.85 -2.19
N ILE A 139 5.57 -9.26 -2.18
CA ILE A 139 4.92 -8.74 -0.98
C ILE A 139 4.63 -9.86 0.03
N GLN A 140 4.18 -11.02 -0.43
CA GLN A 140 3.90 -12.18 0.43
C GLN A 140 5.17 -12.77 1.03
N GLU A 141 6.27 -12.79 0.28
CA GLU A 141 7.56 -13.30 0.75
C GLU A 141 8.20 -12.36 1.78
N THR A 142 8.18 -11.06 1.51
CA THR A 142 8.77 -10.04 2.38
C THR A 142 7.86 -9.65 3.55
N ASP A 143 6.56 -9.94 3.48
CA ASP A 143 5.52 -9.44 4.39
C ASP A 143 5.52 -7.90 4.51
N HIS A 144 5.87 -7.20 3.41
CA HIS A 144 5.92 -5.76 3.38
C HIS A 144 4.53 -5.13 3.56
N MET A 145 4.49 -4.03 4.26
CA MET A 145 3.29 -3.21 4.38
C MET A 145 3.11 -2.35 3.13
N VAL A 146 1.95 -2.45 2.53
CA VAL A 146 1.56 -1.66 1.35
C VAL A 146 0.61 -0.54 1.78
N ALA A 147 0.88 0.69 1.39
CA ALA A 147 -0.04 1.82 1.49
C ALA A 147 -0.79 2.05 0.17
N GLY A 148 -1.92 2.74 0.23
CA GLY A 148 -2.64 3.22 -0.95
C GLY A 148 -2.54 4.74 -1.06
N ALA A 149 -2.11 5.24 -2.21
CA ALA A 149 -2.00 6.65 -2.52
C ALA A 149 -3.08 7.04 -3.53
N MET A 150 -4.24 7.43 -3.03
CA MET A 150 -5.41 7.72 -3.85
C MET A 150 -5.61 9.23 -4.06
N THR A 151 -5.69 10.00 -2.98
CA THR A 151 -6.12 11.39 -3.01
C THR A 151 -5.10 12.30 -3.68
N ASP A 152 -5.55 13.11 -4.63
CA ASP A 152 -4.75 14.13 -5.29
C ASP A 152 -4.77 15.46 -4.52
N PRO A 153 -3.73 16.30 -4.66
CA PRO A 153 -3.76 17.69 -4.22
C PRO A 153 -4.91 18.45 -4.90
N LYS A 154 -5.36 19.53 -4.29
CA LYS A 154 -6.55 20.24 -4.82
C LYS A 154 -6.27 21.04 -6.09
N GLY A 155 -5.18 21.76 -6.16
CA GLY A 155 -4.85 22.61 -7.30
C GLY A 155 -5.95 23.62 -7.69
N ASP A 156 -5.87 24.10 -8.91
CA ASP A 156 -6.95 24.88 -9.55
C ASP A 156 -8.02 23.93 -10.09
N ARG A 157 -9.18 23.87 -9.43
CA ARG A 157 -10.28 22.94 -9.77
C ARG A 157 -10.96 23.25 -11.10
N SER A 158 -10.71 24.42 -11.69
CA SER A 158 -11.22 24.76 -13.03
C SER A 158 -10.35 24.16 -14.13
N LYS A 159 -9.16 23.67 -13.80
CA LYS A 159 -8.16 23.13 -14.71
C LYS A 159 -7.99 21.63 -14.54
N ARG A 160 -7.56 21.01 -15.61
CA ARG A 160 -7.21 19.59 -15.68
C ARG A 160 -5.79 19.36 -15.15
N PRO A 161 -5.37 18.12 -14.85
CA PRO A 161 -4.01 17.82 -14.42
C PRO A 161 -2.94 18.41 -15.33
N SER A 162 -3.03 18.21 -16.64
CA SER A 162 -2.08 18.74 -17.62
C SER A 162 -2.08 20.28 -17.78
N GLN A 163 -3.06 20.96 -17.23
CA GLN A 163 -3.25 22.41 -17.35
C GLN A 163 -2.88 23.19 -16.08
N GLN A 164 -2.43 22.49 -15.03
CA GLN A 164 -2.03 23.14 -13.79
C GLN A 164 -0.78 23.99 -14.01
N SER A 165 -0.64 25.06 -13.22
CA SER A 165 0.55 25.94 -13.30
C SER A 165 1.84 25.23 -12.86
N ASP A 166 1.72 24.26 -11.96
CA ASP A 166 2.79 23.34 -11.56
C ASP A 166 2.51 21.98 -12.22
N PRO A 167 3.34 21.54 -13.17
CA PRO A 167 3.18 20.26 -13.84
C PRO A 167 3.34 19.06 -12.89
N ASP A 168 4.04 19.26 -11.75
CA ASP A 168 4.27 18.22 -10.74
C ASP A 168 3.18 18.19 -9.65
N LEU A 169 2.12 18.99 -9.79
CA LEU A 169 1.04 18.99 -8.80
C LEU A 169 0.31 17.64 -8.72
N PHE A 170 0.07 16.99 -9.85
CA PHE A 170 -0.50 15.65 -9.93
C PHE A 170 0.58 14.64 -10.31
N VAL A 171 0.43 13.41 -9.87
CA VAL A 171 1.36 12.34 -10.28
C VAL A 171 1.21 12.08 -11.78
N HIS A 172 2.33 12.10 -12.49
CA HIS A 172 2.39 11.83 -13.93
C HIS A 172 3.66 11.06 -14.30
N VAL A 173 3.65 10.47 -15.48
CA VAL A 173 4.78 9.73 -16.04
C VAL A 173 5.77 10.74 -16.66
N VAL A 174 7.01 10.76 -16.17
CA VAL A 174 8.08 11.63 -16.70
C VAL A 174 9.04 10.89 -17.61
N GLU A 175 9.13 9.55 -17.49
CA GLU A 175 9.98 8.71 -18.32
C GLU A 175 9.38 7.31 -18.46
N LYS A 176 9.55 6.69 -19.64
CA LYS A 176 9.24 5.29 -19.91
C LYS A 176 10.50 4.62 -20.44
N ASN A 177 10.89 3.50 -19.86
CA ASN A 177 12.06 2.72 -20.28
C ASN A 177 11.82 1.23 -20.09
N ASP A 178 12.80 0.39 -20.46
CA ASP A 178 12.69 -1.07 -20.41
C ASP A 178 12.48 -1.63 -18.99
N LYS A 179 12.79 -0.85 -17.95
CA LYS A 179 12.62 -1.24 -16.55
C LYS A 179 11.26 -0.85 -15.98
N GLY A 180 10.50 -0.01 -16.69
CA GLY A 180 9.19 0.47 -16.28
C GLY A 180 8.99 1.96 -16.56
N ILE A 181 8.29 2.63 -15.66
CA ILE A 181 8.00 4.06 -15.74
C ILE A 181 8.62 4.81 -14.56
N VAL A 182 9.05 6.03 -14.81
CA VAL A 182 9.40 6.98 -13.75
C VAL A 182 8.23 7.93 -13.59
N ILE A 183 7.74 8.07 -12.38
CA ILE A 183 6.64 8.97 -12.05
C ILE A 183 7.12 10.10 -11.12
N ARG A 184 6.50 11.26 -11.24
CA ARG A 184 6.74 12.41 -10.37
C ARG A 184 5.41 13.11 -10.09
N GLY A 185 5.32 13.82 -8.97
CA GLY A 185 4.15 14.55 -8.56
C GLY A 185 3.80 14.34 -7.10
N ALA A 186 2.61 14.77 -6.69
CA ALA A 186 2.16 14.72 -5.31
C ALA A 186 0.88 13.91 -5.13
N LYS A 187 0.78 13.26 -3.98
CA LYS A 187 -0.47 12.70 -3.42
C LYS A 187 -0.68 13.26 -2.01
N ALA A 188 -1.92 13.39 -1.59
CA ALA A 188 -2.29 14.02 -0.32
C ALA A 188 -3.05 13.05 0.58
N HIS A 189 -3.01 13.30 1.91
CA HIS A 189 -3.79 12.56 2.92
C HIS A 189 -3.58 11.04 2.91
N MET A 190 -2.33 10.59 2.74
CA MET A 190 -2.00 9.17 2.70
C MET A 190 -1.66 8.62 4.08
N THR A 191 -2.64 8.04 4.74
CA THR A 191 -2.44 7.38 6.03
C THR A 191 -1.51 6.18 5.86
N GLY A 192 -0.51 6.05 6.73
CA GLY A 192 0.44 4.94 6.72
C GLY A 192 1.62 5.12 5.77
N MET A 193 1.72 6.22 5.03
CA MET A 193 2.82 6.46 4.09
C MET A 193 4.20 6.39 4.75
N VAL A 194 4.34 7.05 5.91
CA VAL A 194 5.63 7.12 6.63
C VAL A 194 6.06 5.79 7.24
N ASN A 195 5.19 4.80 7.30
CA ASN A 195 5.46 3.49 7.92
C ASN A 195 5.08 2.30 7.01
N SER A 196 4.96 2.51 5.71
CA SER A 196 4.81 1.46 4.70
C SER A 196 6.09 1.24 3.91
N HIS A 197 6.26 0.07 3.35
CA HIS A 197 7.39 -0.29 2.50
C HIS A 197 7.12 0.04 1.04
N GLU A 198 5.90 -0.25 0.61
CA GLU A 198 5.44 -0.12 -0.77
C GLU A 198 4.21 0.78 -0.82
N MET A 199 3.92 1.30 -2.00
CA MET A 199 2.77 2.15 -2.22
C MET A 199 2.11 1.84 -3.56
N LEU A 200 0.81 1.56 -3.51
CA LEU A 200 -0.03 1.54 -4.71
C LEU A 200 -0.54 2.94 -4.99
N ILE A 201 -0.07 3.52 -6.08
CA ILE A 201 -0.50 4.83 -6.54
C ILE A 201 -1.67 4.64 -7.49
N MET A 202 -2.79 5.26 -7.14
CA MET A 202 -4.05 5.15 -7.88
C MET A 202 -4.40 6.51 -8.48
N PRO A 203 -4.56 6.62 -9.81
CA PRO A 203 -5.15 7.79 -10.41
C PRO A 203 -6.63 7.88 -10.03
N THR A 204 -7.12 9.10 -9.73
CA THR A 204 -8.52 9.30 -9.30
C THR A 204 -9.33 10.13 -10.28
N MET A 205 -8.69 10.75 -11.26
CA MET A 205 -9.35 11.57 -12.27
C MET A 205 -9.54 10.79 -13.57
N SER A 206 -10.67 11.02 -14.22
CA SER A 206 -10.91 10.54 -15.57
C SER A 206 -10.04 11.33 -16.55
N LEU A 207 -9.16 10.65 -17.26
CA LEU A 207 -8.27 11.24 -18.24
C LEU A 207 -9.04 11.67 -19.50
N LYS A 208 -8.59 12.73 -20.15
CA LYS A 208 -9.06 13.20 -21.44
C LYS A 208 -7.87 13.44 -22.36
N PRO A 209 -8.06 13.67 -23.66
CA PRO A 209 -6.96 14.02 -24.55
C PRO A 209 -6.08 15.14 -23.99
N GLY A 210 -4.78 14.90 -23.93
CA GLY A 210 -3.75 15.77 -23.32
C GLY A 210 -3.38 15.45 -21.88
N ASP A 211 -4.01 14.44 -21.24
CA ASP A 211 -3.63 13.98 -19.88
C ASP A 211 -3.06 12.55 -19.91
N GLU A 212 -2.54 12.08 -21.03
CA GLU A 212 -2.16 10.65 -21.21
C GLU A 212 -1.04 10.19 -20.28
N ASP A 213 -0.25 11.11 -19.73
CA ASP A 213 0.83 10.81 -18.80
C ASP A 213 0.46 11.01 -17.31
N TYR A 214 -0.79 11.48 -17.01
CA TYR A 214 -1.30 11.77 -15.67
C TYR A 214 -2.10 10.65 -15.03
#